data_3e920d6e4e867a6beff40002664475be
#
_entry.id   3e920d6e4e867a6beff40002664475be
#
_cell.length_a   1.000
_cell.length_b   1.000
_cell.length_c   1.000
_cell.angle_alpha   90.00
_cell.angle_beta   90.00
_cell.angle_gamma   90.00
#
_symmetry.space_group_name_H-M   'P 1'
#
loop_
_entity.id
_entity.type
_entity.pdbx_description
1 polymer ?
#
loop_
_entity_poly.entity_id
_entity_poly.type
_entity_poly.pdbx_seq_one_letter_code
_entity_poly.pdbx_strand_id
1 'polypeptide(L)'
;MITCTLGDKKFSVDFVSGRALREMEPASKMYGRLVRLSQDATEGKDVSQEQLTVTDALDTMVKWFCILFGNQFTPDEVYDNYPADRLMYDIALALMAVQTQTTEVLDTFPTIPAVQEAEQILAEAENPEVTIPMEA
;
A
#
# COMPACT_ATOMS: atom_id res chain seq x y z
N MET A 1 -4.83 1.06 16.66
CA MET A 1 -4.22 -0.27 16.47
C MET A 1 -4.34 -0.68 15.02
N ILE A 2 -3.27 -1.22 14.48
CA ILE A 2 -3.21 -1.64 13.08
C ILE A 2 -3.12 -3.16 13.06
N THR A 3 -3.98 -3.81 12.29
CA THR A 3 -4.03 -5.26 12.26
C THR A 3 -4.00 -5.80 10.84
N CYS A 4 -3.48 -6.99 10.69
CA CYS A 4 -3.59 -7.75 9.45
C CYS A 4 -3.68 -9.22 9.77
N THR A 5 -4.16 -9.98 8.79
CA THR A 5 -4.34 -11.41 8.96
C THR A 5 -3.57 -12.14 7.87
N LEU A 6 -2.72 -13.08 8.25
CA LEU A 6 -2.01 -13.96 7.34
C LEU A 6 -2.50 -15.38 7.57
N GLY A 7 -3.28 -15.88 6.62
CA GLY A 7 -3.94 -17.16 6.82
C GLY A 7 -4.91 -17.06 7.96
N ASP A 8 -4.66 -17.81 9.02
CA ASP A 8 -5.51 -17.76 10.21
C ASP A 8 -4.81 -17.05 11.39
N LYS A 9 -3.64 -16.46 11.16
CA LYS A 9 -2.91 -15.75 12.20
C LYS A 9 -3.16 -14.25 12.08
N LYS A 10 -3.36 -13.61 13.22
CA LYS A 10 -3.63 -12.18 13.29
C LYS A 10 -2.44 -11.47 13.93
N PHE A 11 -2.03 -10.38 13.29
CA PHE A 11 -0.91 -9.56 13.77
C PHE A 11 -1.39 -8.13 13.97
N SER A 12 -0.81 -7.46 14.96
CA SER A 12 -1.20 -6.07 15.22
C SER A 12 -0.03 -5.28 15.79
N VAL A 13 -0.10 -3.97 15.57
CA VAL A 13 0.77 -2.99 16.23
C VAL A 13 -0.11 -1.85 16.69
N ASP A 14 0.36 -1.14 17.72
CA ASP A 14 -0.44 -0.06 18.32
C ASP A 14 -0.37 1.24 17.53
N PHE A 15 0.68 1.43 16.74
CA PHE A 15 0.88 2.67 16.01
C PHE A 15 1.81 2.44 14.83
N VAL A 16 1.83 3.41 13.92
CA VAL A 16 2.80 3.42 12.83
C VAL A 16 4.13 3.91 13.42
N SER A 17 5.16 3.08 13.32
CA SER A 17 6.45 3.44 13.89
C SER A 17 7.17 4.47 13.03
N GLY A 18 8.11 5.18 13.65
CA GLY A 18 8.99 6.07 12.89
C GLY A 18 9.80 5.33 11.86
N ARG A 19 10.15 4.07 12.14
CA ARG A 19 10.86 3.24 11.18
C ARG A 19 10.01 3.00 9.93
N ALA A 20 8.73 2.69 10.10
CA ALA A 20 7.84 2.47 8.98
C ALA A 20 7.72 3.75 8.14
N LEU A 21 7.64 4.90 8.79
CA LEU A 21 7.56 6.16 8.08
C LEU A 21 8.85 6.44 7.31
N ARG A 22 9.99 6.20 7.94
CA ARG A 22 11.29 6.46 7.31
C ARG A 22 11.54 5.56 6.11
N GLU A 23 11.20 4.28 6.24
CA GLU A 23 11.50 3.29 5.21
C GLU A 23 10.41 3.21 4.14
N MET A 24 9.43 4.09 4.19
CA MET A 24 8.33 4.09 3.25
C MET A 24 8.74 4.53 1.84
N GLU A 25 9.78 5.33 1.74
CA GLU A 25 10.14 5.96 0.47
C GLU A 25 10.41 4.97 -0.65
N PRO A 26 11.23 3.93 -0.46
CA PRO A 26 11.46 2.97 -1.56
C PRO A 26 10.17 2.30 -2.02
N ALA A 27 9.29 1.94 -1.08
CA ALA A 27 8.03 1.29 -1.43
C ALA A 27 7.13 2.24 -2.21
N SER A 28 7.05 3.49 -1.78
CA SER A 28 6.25 4.49 -2.49
C SER A 28 6.76 4.74 -3.89
N LYS A 29 8.07 4.80 -4.05
CA LYS A 29 8.66 4.99 -5.37
C LYS A 29 8.36 3.82 -6.29
N MET A 30 8.46 2.61 -5.78
CA MET A 30 8.17 1.42 -6.58
C MET A 30 6.72 1.36 -6.98
N TYR A 31 5.82 1.71 -6.07
CA TYR A 31 4.41 1.75 -6.40
C TYR A 31 4.14 2.79 -7.49
N GLY A 32 4.72 3.98 -7.36
CA GLY A 32 4.55 5.03 -8.37
C GLY A 32 5.05 4.61 -9.73
N ARG A 33 6.17 3.90 -9.77
CA ARG A 33 6.71 3.41 -11.05
C ARG A 33 5.80 2.35 -11.66
N LEU A 34 5.20 1.48 -10.84
CA LEU A 34 4.26 0.49 -11.34
C LEU A 34 3.03 1.15 -11.94
N VAL A 35 2.52 2.19 -11.27
CA VAL A 35 1.36 2.91 -11.79
C VAL A 35 1.69 3.54 -13.14
N ARG A 36 2.85 4.19 -13.24
CA ARG A 36 3.26 4.82 -14.50
C ARG A 36 3.45 3.78 -15.60
N LEU A 37 4.08 2.65 -15.26
CA LEU A 37 4.29 1.59 -16.23
C LEU A 37 2.96 1.06 -16.76
N SER A 38 2.00 0.87 -15.86
CA SER A 38 0.67 0.42 -16.23
C SER A 38 -0.03 1.42 -17.14
N GLN A 39 0.09 2.71 -16.83
CA GLN A 39 -0.50 3.76 -17.65
C GLN A 39 0.14 3.81 -19.04
N ASP A 40 1.47 3.72 -19.10
CA ASP A 40 2.17 3.73 -20.38
C ASP A 40 1.77 2.55 -21.23
N ALA A 41 1.65 1.37 -20.64
CA ALA A 41 1.23 0.17 -21.38
C ALA A 41 -0.19 0.34 -21.91
N THR A 42 -1.07 0.92 -21.10
CA THR A 42 -2.45 1.15 -21.50
C THR A 42 -2.54 2.13 -22.67
N GLU A 43 -1.64 3.10 -22.71
CA GLU A 43 -1.58 4.07 -23.79
C GLU A 43 -0.87 3.56 -25.03
N GLY A 44 -0.42 2.32 -25.02
CA GLY A 44 0.24 1.73 -26.15
C GLY A 44 1.72 2.04 -26.27
N LYS A 45 2.31 2.63 -25.23
CA LYS A 45 3.74 2.93 -25.27
C LYS A 45 4.54 1.65 -25.07
N ASP A 46 5.74 1.64 -25.65
CA ASP A 46 6.64 0.51 -25.50
C ASP A 46 7.31 0.57 -24.15
N VAL A 47 6.99 -0.38 -23.29
CA VAL A 47 7.56 -0.46 -21.95
C VAL A 47 8.56 -1.60 -21.81
N SER A 48 8.92 -2.23 -22.92
CA SER A 48 9.79 -3.41 -22.89
C SER A 48 11.20 -3.07 -22.40
N GLN A 49 11.59 -1.81 -22.45
CA GLN A 49 12.91 -1.37 -22.02
C GLN A 49 12.97 -0.97 -20.56
N GLU A 50 11.84 -0.99 -19.88
CA GLU A 50 11.82 -0.71 -18.45
C GLU A 50 12.51 -1.83 -17.70
N GLN A 51 13.39 -1.46 -16.80
CA GLN A 51 14.11 -2.45 -16.02
C GLN A 51 13.36 -2.88 -14.77
N LEU A 52 12.34 -2.13 -14.40
CA LEU A 52 11.55 -2.48 -13.24
C LEU A 52 10.65 -3.66 -13.57
N THR A 53 10.72 -4.69 -12.75
CA THR A 53 9.81 -5.82 -12.85
C THR A 53 8.77 -5.73 -11.75
N VAL A 54 7.62 -6.36 -11.98
CA VAL A 54 6.59 -6.43 -10.95
C VAL A 54 7.14 -7.13 -9.71
N THR A 55 7.96 -8.14 -9.90
CA THR A 55 8.55 -8.87 -8.78
C THR A 55 9.39 -7.96 -7.91
N ASP A 56 10.27 -7.16 -8.51
CA ASP A 56 11.13 -6.26 -7.76
C ASP A 56 10.32 -5.24 -6.97
N ALA A 57 9.30 -4.68 -7.61
CA ALA A 57 8.44 -3.71 -6.95
C ALA A 57 7.68 -4.35 -5.80
N LEU A 58 7.14 -5.54 -6.05
CA LEU A 58 6.37 -6.25 -5.03
C LEU A 58 7.26 -6.59 -3.83
N ASP A 59 8.47 -7.08 -4.07
CA ASP A 59 9.39 -7.41 -2.99
C ASP A 59 9.69 -6.19 -2.12
N THR A 60 9.91 -5.04 -2.74
CA THR A 60 10.18 -3.82 -2.00
C THR A 60 8.98 -3.40 -1.15
N MET A 61 7.80 -3.50 -1.74
CA MET A 61 6.58 -3.11 -1.05
C MET A 61 6.25 -4.07 0.10
N VAL A 62 6.42 -5.36 -0.12
CA VAL A 62 6.17 -6.36 0.92
C VAL A 62 7.17 -6.19 2.07
N LYS A 63 8.43 -5.89 1.76
CA LYS A 63 9.42 -5.65 2.80
C LYS A 63 8.99 -4.49 3.69
N TRP A 64 8.51 -3.42 3.09
CA TRP A 64 8.00 -2.29 3.87
C TRP A 64 6.79 -2.69 4.71
N PHE A 65 5.90 -3.49 4.13
CA PHE A 65 4.71 -3.95 4.85
C PHE A 65 5.10 -4.72 6.11
N CYS A 66 6.14 -5.55 6.00
CA CYS A 66 6.66 -6.24 7.18
C CYS A 66 7.19 -5.26 8.22
N ILE A 67 7.89 -4.22 7.77
CA ILE A 67 8.40 -3.20 8.69
C ILE A 67 7.26 -2.48 9.38
N LEU A 68 6.18 -2.21 8.67
CA LEU A 68 5.00 -1.56 9.24
C LEU A 68 4.47 -2.35 10.45
N PHE A 69 4.55 -3.66 10.39
CA PHE A 69 4.08 -4.53 11.47
C PHE A 69 5.20 -4.97 12.40
N GLY A 70 6.32 -4.23 12.41
CA GLY A 70 7.40 -4.51 13.36
C GLY A 70 8.13 -5.80 13.10
N ASN A 71 8.11 -6.28 11.86
CA ASN A 71 8.77 -7.52 11.46
C ASN A 71 8.29 -8.74 12.25
N GLN A 72 7.00 -8.75 12.57
CA GLN A 72 6.40 -9.90 13.24
C GLN A 72 6.26 -11.09 12.31
N PHE A 73 6.40 -10.87 11.03
CA PHE A 73 6.36 -11.93 10.02
C PHE A 73 7.36 -11.60 8.92
N THR A 74 7.67 -12.60 8.11
CA THR A 74 8.64 -12.46 7.03
C THR A 74 7.94 -12.19 5.70
N PRO A 75 8.67 -11.66 4.69
CA PRO A 75 8.07 -11.53 3.36
C PRO A 75 7.53 -12.85 2.80
N ASP A 76 8.24 -13.97 3.04
CA ASP A 76 7.76 -15.25 2.55
C ASP A 76 6.42 -15.62 3.18
N GLU A 77 6.24 -15.32 4.46
CA GLU A 77 4.95 -15.57 5.11
C GLU A 77 3.85 -14.73 4.49
N VAL A 78 4.16 -13.51 4.10
CA VAL A 78 3.19 -12.67 3.40
C VAL A 78 2.80 -13.29 2.07
N TYR A 79 3.80 -13.69 1.28
CA TYR A 79 3.53 -14.28 -0.02
C TYR A 79 2.70 -15.56 0.08
N ASP A 80 2.98 -16.36 1.08
CA ASP A 80 2.33 -17.66 1.21
C ASP A 80 0.93 -17.57 1.79
N ASN A 81 0.62 -16.52 2.55
CA ASN A 81 -0.60 -16.49 3.35
C ASN A 81 -1.51 -15.30 3.07
N TYR A 82 -1.10 -14.37 2.22
CA TYR A 82 -1.91 -13.20 1.91
C TYR A 82 -2.60 -13.39 0.57
N PRO A 83 -3.90 -13.05 0.46
CA PRO A 83 -4.60 -13.22 -0.82
C PRO A 83 -3.95 -12.39 -1.92
N ALA A 84 -3.66 -13.04 -3.03
CA ALA A 84 -2.93 -12.40 -4.13
C ALA A 84 -3.71 -11.22 -4.73
N ASP A 85 -5.02 -11.35 -4.77
CA ASP A 85 -5.86 -10.32 -5.38
C ASP A 85 -5.98 -9.07 -4.50
N ARG A 86 -5.50 -9.15 -3.27
CA ARG A 86 -5.58 -8.03 -2.34
C ARG A 86 -4.22 -7.45 -1.95
N LEU A 87 -3.16 -8.23 -2.16
CA LEU A 87 -1.85 -7.89 -1.61
C LEU A 87 -1.38 -6.50 -2.04
N MET A 88 -1.30 -6.30 -3.35
CA MET A 88 -0.79 -5.02 -3.87
C MET A 88 -1.69 -3.86 -3.47
N TYR A 89 -2.99 -4.09 -3.51
CA TYR A 89 -3.95 -3.05 -3.18
C TYR A 89 -3.85 -2.63 -1.71
N ASP A 90 -3.77 -3.63 -0.84
CA ASP A 90 -3.71 -3.33 0.60
C ASP A 90 -2.41 -2.63 0.97
N ILE A 91 -1.31 -2.99 0.32
CA ILE A 91 -0.05 -2.29 0.57
C ILE A 91 -0.12 -0.85 0.07
N ALA A 92 -0.74 -0.64 -1.09
CA ALA A 92 -0.91 0.71 -1.62
C ALA A 92 -1.77 1.54 -0.66
N LEU A 93 -2.82 0.94 -0.13
CA LEU A 93 -3.67 1.59 0.86
C LEU A 93 -2.87 1.95 2.11
N ALA A 94 -2.03 1.03 2.56
CA ALA A 94 -1.21 1.27 3.74
C ALA A 94 -0.22 2.42 3.49
N LEU A 95 0.43 2.45 2.33
CA LEU A 95 1.33 3.53 1.99
C LEU A 95 0.62 4.88 2.03
N MET A 96 -0.56 4.93 1.48
CA MET A 96 -1.35 6.15 1.45
C MET A 96 -1.76 6.59 2.84
N ALA A 97 -2.20 5.64 3.65
CA ALA A 97 -2.65 5.94 5.00
C ALA A 97 -1.50 6.43 5.88
N VAL A 98 -0.32 5.83 5.74
CA VAL A 98 0.85 6.28 6.50
C VAL A 98 1.24 7.68 6.05
N GLN A 99 1.21 7.94 4.76
CA GLN A 99 1.57 9.23 4.21
C GLN A 99 0.66 10.34 4.75
N THR A 100 -0.63 10.03 4.92
CA THR A 100 -1.59 10.97 5.47
C THR A 100 -1.73 10.81 6.98
N GLN A 101 -1.04 9.84 7.56
CA GLN A 101 -1.09 9.51 8.98
C GLN A 101 -2.50 9.15 9.45
N THR A 102 -3.24 8.49 8.57
CA THR A 102 -4.59 8.04 8.87
C THR A 102 -4.55 6.55 9.15
N THR A 103 -4.68 6.16 10.41
CA THR A 103 -4.57 4.76 10.80
C THR A 103 -5.89 4.00 10.73
N GLU A 104 -7.01 4.70 10.60
CA GLU A 104 -8.32 4.03 10.58
C GLU A 104 -8.44 3.03 9.45
N VAL A 105 -7.88 3.35 8.28
CA VAL A 105 -7.96 2.47 7.13
C VAL A 105 -7.03 1.27 7.28
N LEU A 106 -6.16 1.27 8.28
CA LEU A 106 -5.22 0.19 8.53
C LEU A 106 -5.72 -0.79 9.60
N ASP A 107 -6.90 -0.55 10.14
CA ASP A 107 -7.39 -1.33 11.27
C ASP A 107 -7.54 -2.81 10.94
N THR A 108 -7.98 -3.11 9.73
CA THR A 108 -8.25 -4.50 9.37
C THR A 108 -7.82 -4.79 7.94
N PHE A 109 -6.88 -5.69 7.80
CA PHE A 109 -6.43 -6.22 6.52
C PHE A 109 -6.52 -7.74 6.56
N PRO A 110 -6.88 -8.36 5.45
CA PRO A 110 -7.56 -7.83 4.29
C PRO A 110 -9.07 -7.80 4.52
N THR A 111 -9.77 -6.77 4.04
CA THR A 111 -11.23 -6.72 4.11
C THR A 111 -11.79 -6.15 2.83
N ILE A 112 -12.97 -6.64 2.45
CA ILE A 112 -13.64 -6.12 1.27
C ILE A 112 -14.08 -4.67 1.46
N PRO A 113 -14.64 -4.28 2.61
CA PRO A 113 -14.96 -2.86 2.84
C PRO A 113 -13.75 -1.94 2.70
N ALA A 114 -12.56 -2.43 3.05
CA ALA A 114 -11.35 -1.64 2.92
C ALA A 114 -11.07 -1.26 1.48
N VAL A 115 -11.45 -2.11 0.52
CA VAL A 115 -11.27 -1.78 -0.89
C VAL A 115 -12.06 -0.55 -1.27
N GLN A 116 -13.33 -0.49 -0.83
CA GLN A 116 -14.18 0.66 -1.13
C GLN A 116 -13.65 1.91 -0.46
N GLU A 117 -13.20 1.79 0.78
CA GLU A 117 -12.60 2.92 1.48
C GLU A 117 -11.35 3.42 0.78
N ALA A 118 -10.52 2.50 0.27
CA ALA A 118 -9.33 2.88 -0.44
C ALA A 118 -9.65 3.64 -1.72
N GLU A 119 -10.65 3.19 -2.45
CA GLU A 119 -11.08 3.89 -3.66
C GLU A 119 -11.55 5.29 -3.33
N GLN A 120 -12.28 5.45 -2.24
CA GLN A 120 -12.75 6.75 -1.82
C GLN A 120 -11.58 7.66 -1.43
N ILE A 121 -10.62 7.14 -0.69
CA ILE A 121 -9.44 7.90 -0.30
C ILE A 121 -8.66 8.36 -1.53
N LEU A 122 -8.49 7.48 -2.49
CA LEU A 122 -7.79 7.83 -3.72
C LEU A 122 -8.53 8.92 -4.49
N ALA A 123 -9.84 8.82 -4.56
CA ALA A 123 -10.65 9.84 -5.25
C ALA A 123 -10.50 11.19 -4.56
N GLU A 124 -10.51 11.21 -3.24
CA GLU A 124 -10.35 12.45 -2.50
C GLU A 124 -8.98 13.04 -2.69
N ALA A 125 -7.96 12.21 -2.76
CA ALA A 125 -6.60 12.68 -2.96
C ALA A 125 -6.40 13.26 -4.36
N GLU A 126 -7.13 12.75 -5.34
CA GLU A 126 -7.06 13.26 -6.70
C GLU A 126 -7.93 14.46 -6.95
N ASN A 127 -8.72 14.86 -5.96
CA ASN A 127 -9.70 15.93 -6.10
C ASN A 127 -9.49 16.96 -5.00
N PRO A 128 -8.36 17.65 -5.00
CA PRO A 128 -8.04 18.55 -3.89
C PRO A 128 -9.01 19.71 -3.72
N GLU A 129 -9.68 20.09 -4.78
CA GLU A 129 -10.63 21.19 -4.67
C GLU A 129 -11.81 20.82 -3.81
N VAL A 130 -12.01 19.56 -3.52
CA VAL A 130 -13.05 19.13 -2.61
C VAL A 130 -12.80 19.66 -1.19
N THR A 131 -11.54 19.89 -0.87
CA THR A 131 -11.16 20.36 0.44
C THR A 131 -11.09 21.87 0.56
N ILE A 132 -11.29 22.58 -0.54
CA ILE A 132 -11.12 24.01 -0.57
C ILE A 132 -12.27 24.78 0.03
N PRO A 133 -13.49 24.28 0.01
CA PRO A 133 -14.64 25.10 0.44
C PRO A 133 -14.49 25.69 1.82
N MET A 134 -13.68 25.10 2.64
CA MET A 134 -13.62 25.57 4.00
C MET A 134 -13.08 26.97 4.10
N GLU A 135 -12.34 27.43 3.15
CA GLU A 135 -11.79 28.75 3.25
C GLU A 135 -12.76 29.82 2.82
N ALA A 136 -13.84 29.44 2.29
CA ALA A 136 -14.84 30.39 1.86
C ALA A 136 -15.39 31.19 3.02
#